data_d395a1c4b06564caed70d4eac3762b22
#
_entry.id   d395a1c4b06564caed70d4eac3762b22
#
_cell.length_a   1.000
_cell.length_b   1.000
_cell.length_c   1.000
_cell.angle_alpha   90.00
_cell.angle_beta   90.00
_cell.angle_gamma   90.00
#
_symmetry.space_group_name_H-M   'P 1'
#
loop_
_entity.id
_entity.type
_entity.pdbx_description
1 polymer ?
#
loop_
_entity_poly.entity_id
_entity_poly.type
_entity_poly.pdbx_seq_one_letter_code
_entity_poly.pdbx_strand_id
1 'polypeptide(L)'
;PVAESIVRSNSDLTYITLDEPFDVAEEDVIVSIGLRQGELDLKAEVNSVLNNISSEERDQMMVDAVLRSEGISTDSNTFFGKIIYIAKTYSVQFLSGIGYTLLLSLSGTLFGLILSFIIALLRMQNVNKKDSKPIKALKYLALGFGKLYVTVFRGTPMIVQAMIIYYGLAFGGININPLAAGLITVTLNTTAYLAEVLRGGIQSVDNGQVEACRSLGFNQIQTFFYVVLPQAVKKSFPSIGNEFIINIKDTSVLTLIGVLD
;
A
#
# COMPACT_ATOMS: atom_id res chain seq x y z
N PRO A 1 24.46 25.54 20.22
CA PRO A 1 24.18 24.10 20.19
C PRO A 1 24.40 23.48 18.79
N VAL A 2 23.79 24.03 17.71
CA VAL A 2 23.91 23.46 16.35
C VAL A 2 25.36 23.54 15.84
N ALA A 3 26.04 24.70 16.00
CA ALA A 3 27.41 24.88 15.60
C ALA A 3 28.38 23.94 16.38
N GLU A 4 28.14 23.75 17.67
CA GLU A 4 28.86 22.81 18.52
C GLU A 4 28.70 21.36 18.05
N SER A 5 27.48 20.96 17.68
CA SER A 5 27.20 19.64 17.12
C SER A 5 27.96 19.39 15.81
N ILE A 6 27.99 20.37 14.92
CA ILE A 6 28.70 20.28 13.64
C ILE A 6 30.22 20.17 13.87
N VAL A 7 30.79 20.94 14.79
CA VAL A 7 32.20 20.91 15.09
C VAL A 7 32.60 19.59 15.78
N ARG A 8 31.80 19.08 16.69
CA ARG A 8 32.03 17.79 17.35
C ARG A 8 31.99 16.62 16.37
N SER A 9 31.13 16.68 15.36
CA SER A 9 31.00 15.64 14.33
C SER A 9 32.09 15.75 13.24
N ASN A 10 32.87 16.85 13.20
CA ASN A 10 33.86 17.07 12.17
C ASN A 10 35.09 17.82 12.76
N SER A 11 36.15 17.05 13.02
CA SER A 11 37.38 17.53 13.67
C SER A 11 38.12 18.65 12.91
N ASP A 12 37.82 18.83 11.63
CA ASP A 12 38.46 19.84 10.77
C ASP A 12 37.76 21.20 10.83
N LEU A 13 36.62 21.28 11.54
CA LEU A 13 35.87 22.50 11.72
C LEU A 13 36.06 23.05 13.13
N THR A 14 35.99 24.38 13.23
CA THR A 14 35.85 25.11 14.49
C THR A 14 34.79 26.17 14.35
N TYR A 15 34.20 26.60 15.46
CA TYR A 15 33.26 27.73 15.44
C TYR A 15 33.82 28.87 16.29
N ILE A 16 33.46 30.08 15.91
CA ILE A 16 33.78 31.31 16.63
C ILE A 16 32.45 31.92 17.11
N THR A 17 32.35 32.20 18.38
CA THR A 17 31.25 32.97 18.92
C THR A 17 31.48 34.42 18.60
N LEU A 18 30.52 35.07 17.95
CA LEU A 18 30.59 36.51 17.69
C LEU A 18 30.22 37.27 18.96
N ASP A 19 30.98 38.34 19.27
CA ASP A 19 30.70 39.20 20.42
C ASP A 19 29.39 39.99 20.22
N GLU A 20 29.03 40.28 18.97
CA GLU A 20 27.76 40.88 18.61
C GLU A 20 26.97 39.91 17.69
N PRO A 21 25.75 39.50 18.03
CA PRO A 21 24.92 38.68 17.16
C PRO A 21 24.54 39.48 15.90
N PHE A 22 24.31 38.73 14.79
CA PHE A 22 23.71 39.35 13.61
C PHE A 22 22.32 39.90 13.95
N ASP A 23 22.03 41.10 13.46
CA ASP A 23 20.69 41.65 13.54
C ASP A 23 19.79 40.93 12.53
N VAL A 24 19.04 39.95 13.04
CA VAL A 24 18.13 39.10 12.24
C VAL A 24 16.73 39.52 12.59
N ALA A 25 15.89 39.77 11.60
CA ALA A 25 14.48 40.08 11.85
C ALA A 25 13.84 38.91 12.63
N GLU A 26 13.00 39.23 13.64
CA GLU A 26 12.33 38.19 14.46
C GLU A 26 11.57 37.18 13.60
N GLU A 27 11.06 37.59 12.43
CA GLU A 27 10.33 36.74 11.47
C GLU A 27 11.20 35.64 10.86
N ASP A 28 12.54 35.85 10.72
CA ASP A 28 13.47 34.93 10.11
C ASP A 28 13.94 33.80 11.07
N VAL A 29 13.63 33.97 12.36
CA VAL A 29 14.01 32.97 13.41
C VAL A 29 12.80 32.18 13.93
N ILE A 30 11.60 32.41 13.39
CA ILE A 30 10.39 31.72 13.82
C ILE A 30 10.30 30.33 13.16
N VAL A 31 10.41 29.28 13.99
CA VAL A 31 10.09 27.91 13.57
C VAL A 31 8.63 27.65 13.88
N SER A 32 7.84 27.34 12.84
CA SER A 32 6.40 27.12 12.94
C SER A 32 6.03 25.67 12.68
N ILE A 33 5.02 25.17 13.41
CA ILE A 33 4.41 23.88 13.12
C ILE A 33 3.23 24.10 12.19
N GLY A 34 3.27 23.46 11.01
CA GLY A 34 2.17 23.51 10.05
C GLY A 34 1.01 22.62 10.50
N LEU A 35 -0.17 23.22 10.68
CA LEU A 35 -1.42 22.49 10.96
C LEU A 35 -2.41 22.69 9.83
N ARG A 36 -3.39 21.80 9.71
CA ARG A 36 -4.46 21.93 8.72
C ARG A 36 -5.29 23.19 9.05
N GLN A 37 -5.65 23.94 8.03
CA GLN A 37 -6.48 25.13 8.18
C GLN A 37 -7.85 24.78 8.79
N GLY A 38 -8.22 25.43 9.89
CA GLY A 38 -9.50 25.23 10.59
C GLY A 38 -9.42 24.34 11.85
N GLU A 39 -8.31 23.69 12.14
CA GLU A 39 -8.13 22.88 13.37
C GLU A 39 -7.71 23.77 14.57
N LEU A 40 -8.64 24.58 15.04
CA LEU A 40 -8.39 25.55 16.12
C LEU A 40 -8.11 24.86 17.47
N ASP A 41 -8.79 23.75 17.74
CA ASP A 41 -8.63 22.99 18.99
C ASP A 41 -7.24 22.35 19.05
N LEU A 42 -6.79 21.70 17.98
CA LEU A 42 -5.45 21.14 17.88
C LEU A 42 -4.37 22.22 17.98
N LYS A 43 -4.59 23.39 17.36
CA LYS A 43 -3.69 24.53 17.49
C LYS A 43 -3.58 25.00 18.94
N ALA A 44 -4.69 25.08 19.67
CA ALA A 44 -4.71 25.49 21.06
C ALA A 44 -3.97 24.46 21.95
N GLU A 45 -4.18 23.17 21.71
CA GLU A 45 -3.52 22.09 22.43
C GLU A 45 -2.01 22.09 22.18
N VAL A 46 -1.55 22.16 20.93
CA VAL A 46 -0.13 22.24 20.56
C VAL A 46 0.51 23.48 21.19
N ASN A 47 -0.11 24.63 21.10
CA ASN A 47 0.41 25.87 21.71
C ASN A 47 0.48 25.76 23.24
N SER A 48 -0.47 25.11 23.88
CA SER A 48 -0.44 24.90 25.33
C SER A 48 0.76 24.06 25.76
N VAL A 49 1.08 23.02 25.00
CA VAL A 49 2.25 22.18 25.25
C VAL A 49 3.55 22.98 25.01
N LEU A 50 3.65 23.69 23.90
CA LEU A 50 4.85 24.48 23.56
C LEU A 50 5.12 25.58 24.56
N ASN A 51 4.07 26.27 25.05
CA ASN A 51 4.19 27.33 26.06
C ASN A 51 4.58 26.82 27.45
N ASN A 52 4.31 25.55 27.74
CA ASN A 52 4.69 24.94 29.01
C ASN A 52 6.15 24.46 29.03
N ILE A 53 6.83 24.42 27.89
CA ILE A 53 8.26 24.06 27.80
C ILE A 53 9.09 25.32 28.07
N SER A 54 9.79 25.35 29.17
CA SER A 54 10.69 26.46 29.51
C SER A 54 11.88 26.57 28.53
N SER A 55 12.53 27.76 28.49
CA SER A 55 13.74 27.93 27.67
C SER A 55 14.85 26.97 28.07
N GLU A 56 15.03 26.76 29.39
CA GLU A 56 16.01 25.82 29.91
C GLU A 56 15.70 24.39 29.48
N GLU A 57 14.43 24.00 29.48
CA GLU A 57 14.01 22.66 29.08
C GLU A 57 14.19 22.44 27.57
N ARG A 58 13.94 23.47 26.74
CA ARG A 58 14.24 23.43 25.29
C ARG A 58 15.73 23.28 25.01
N ASP A 59 16.56 24.01 25.74
CA ASP A 59 18.02 23.89 25.63
C ASP A 59 18.49 22.51 26.04
N GLN A 60 17.93 21.95 27.12
CA GLN A 60 18.21 20.58 27.56
C GLN A 60 17.78 19.54 26.50
N MET A 61 16.57 19.69 25.93
CA MET A 61 16.10 18.83 24.83
C MET A 61 17.02 18.91 23.61
N MET A 62 17.54 20.09 23.29
CA MET A 62 18.49 20.27 22.20
C MET A 62 19.84 19.58 22.52
N VAL A 63 20.36 19.75 23.73
CA VAL A 63 21.58 19.05 24.19
C VAL A 63 21.39 17.54 24.14
N ASP A 64 20.26 17.03 24.64
CA ASP A 64 19.95 15.61 24.62
C ASP A 64 19.82 15.07 23.19
N ALA A 65 19.23 15.86 22.27
CA ALA A 65 19.14 15.50 20.85
C ALA A 65 20.55 15.43 20.22
N VAL A 66 21.42 16.38 20.54
CA VAL A 66 22.82 16.37 20.10
C VAL A 66 23.57 15.16 20.66
N LEU A 67 23.46 14.89 21.96
CA LEU A 67 24.09 13.74 22.61
C LEU A 67 23.61 12.41 22.05
N ARG A 68 22.32 12.31 21.72
CA ARG A 68 21.76 11.13 21.02
C ARG A 68 22.31 11.00 19.60
N SER A 69 22.50 12.12 18.89
CA SER A 69 23.13 12.13 17.56
C SER A 69 24.61 11.75 17.62
N GLU A 70 25.31 12.14 18.69
CA GLU A 70 26.71 11.75 18.93
C GLU A 70 26.84 10.26 19.30
N GLY A 71 25.88 9.69 20.03
CA GLY A 71 25.82 8.24 20.27
C GLY A 71 25.72 7.43 18.96
N ILE A 72 25.21 8.04 17.91
CA ILE A 72 25.23 7.48 16.56
C ILE A 72 26.64 7.55 15.93
N SER A 73 27.47 8.52 16.34
CA SER A 73 28.78 8.78 15.73
C SER A 73 29.93 7.97 16.34
N THR A 74 29.79 7.47 17.56
CA THR A 74 30.92 6.88 18.30
C THR A 74 31.23 5.42 17.95
N ASP A 75 30.27 4.65 17.44
CA ASP A 75 30.48 3.21 17.13
C ASP A 75 30.37 2.87 15.63
N SER A 76 30.01 3.81 14.77
CA SER A 76 29.67 3.52 13.39
C SER A 76 30.27 4.48 12.35
N ASN A 77 31.52 4.87 12.48
CA ASN A 77 32.20 5.65 11.42
C ASN A 77 32.33 4.88 10.09
N THR A 78 32.02 3.59 10.08
CA THR A 78 31.97 2.78 8.87
C THR A 78 30.54 2.67 8.33
N PHE A 79 30.39 2.61 7.02
CA PHE A 79 29.10 2.40 6.34
C PHE A 79 28.32 1.20 6.92
N PHE A 80 28.98 0.08 7.15
CA PHE A 80 28.37 -1.11 7.74
C PHE A 80 27.94 -0.91 9.21
N GLY A 81 28.72 -0.14 9.99
CA GLY A 81 28.36 0.18 11.36
C GLY A 81 27.04 0.97 11.44
N LYS A 82 26.85 1.94 10.54
CA LYS A 82 25.59 2.70 10.42
C LYS A 82 24.40 1.80 10.07
N ILE A 83 24.58 0.87 9.13
CA ILE A 83 23.53 -0.10 8.76
C ILE A 83 23.14 -0.95 9.97
N ILE A 84 24.09 -1.51 10.70
CA ILE A 84 23.85 -2.35 11.87
C ILE A 84 23.13 -1.55 12.98
N TYR A 85 23.56 -0.30 13.21
CA TYR A 85 22.92 0.58 14.17
C TYR A 85 21.45 0.83 13.82
N ILE A 86 21.15 1.24 12.58
CA ILE A 86 19.78 1.47 12.10
C ILE A 86 18.96 0.19 12.24
N ALA A 87 19.50 -0.95 11.81
CA ALA A 87 18.79 -2.23 11.87
C ALA A 87 18.46 -2.64 13.32
N LYS A 88 19.34 -2.37 14.29
CA LYS A 88 19.09 -2.65 15.71
C LYS A 88 18.09 -1.67 16.32
N THR A 89 18.28 -0.37 16.07
CA THR A 89 17.48 0.69 16.68
C THR A 89 16.01 0.63 16.21
N TYR A 90 15.80 0.36 14.93
CA TYR A 90 14.48 0.32 14.31
C TYR A 90 14.00 -1.12 14.03
N SER A 91 14.59 -2.12 14.70
CA SER A 91 14.26 -3.54 14.48
C SER A 91 12.77 -3.85 14.63
N VAL A 92 12.11 -3.27 15.63
CA VAL A 92 10.68 -3.48 15.88
C VAL A 92 9.83 -2.89 14.75
N GLN A 93 10.17 -1.68 14.29
CA GLN A 93 9.48 -1.02 13.17
C GLN A 93 9.67 -1.82 11.87
N PHE A 94 10.87 -2.30 11.58
CA PHE A 94 11.13 -3.16 10.42
C PHE A 94 10.33 -4.46 10.48
N LEU A 95 10.31 -5.13 11.64
CA LEU A 95 9.56 -6.38 11.79
C LEU A 95 8.04 -6.15 11.69
N SER A 96 7.51 -5.07 12.27
CA SER A 96 6.10 -4.74 12.13
C SER A 96 5.74 -4.38 10.68
N GLY A 97 6.58 -3.62 9.99
CA GLY A 97 6.41 -3.29 8.57
C GLY A 97 6.38 -4.54 7.68
N ILE A 98 7.30 -5.48 7.90
CA ILE A 98 7.29 -6.79 7.23
C ILE A 98 5.96 -7.53 7.52
N GLY A 99 5.53 -7.52 8.78
CA GLY A 99 4.27 -8.15 9.20
C GLY A 99 3.05 -7.59 8.46
N TYR A 100 2.91 -6.26 8.39
CA TYR A 100 1.83 -5.60 7.66
C TYR A 100 1.90 -5.84 6.16
N THR A 101 3.09 -5.77 5.59
CA THR A 101 3.32 -6.06 4.16
C THR A 101 2.86 -7.48 3.82
N LEU A 102 3.28 -8.48 4.60
CA LEU A 102 2.87 -9.86 4.37
C LEU A 102 1.38 -10.08 4.63
N LEU A 103 0.82 -9.47 5.68
CA LEU A 103 -0.61 -9.53 5.97
C LEU A 103 -1.44 -9.00 4.80
N LEU A 104 -1.14 -7.80 4.32
CA LEU A 104 -1.87 -7.17 3.23
C LEU A 104 -1.69 -7.91 1.91
N SER A 105 -0.46 -8.30 1.58
CA SER A 105 -0.17 -8.99 0.33
C SER A 105 -0.81 -10.38 0.28
N LEU A 106 -0.71 -11.15 1.36
CA LEU A 106 -1.26 -12.51 1.41
C LEU A 106 -2.79 -12.49 1.42
N SER A 107 -3.38 -11.69 2.33
CA SER A 107 -4.84 -11.58 2.44
C SER A 107 -5.45 -10.94 1.20
N GLY A 108 -4.85 -9.86 0.68
CA GLY A 108 -5.29 -9.21 -0.55
C GLY A 108 -5.23 -10.13 -1.76
N THR A 109 -4.16 -10.94 -1.88
CA THR A 109 -4.04 -11.94 -2.96
C THR A 109 -5.10 -13.04 -2.79
N LEU A 110 -5.32 -13.53 -1.57
CA LEU A 110 -6.30 -14.59 -1.31
C LEU A 110 -7.74 -14.12 -1.61
N PHE A 111 -8.14 -12.97 -1.04
CA PHE A 111 -9.47 -12.41 -1.32
C PHE A 111 -9.61 -11.98 -2.77
N GLY A 112 -8.55 -11.40 -3.35
CA GLY A 112 -8.50 -11.05 -4.77
C GLY A 112 -8.67 -12.27 -5.66
N LEU A 113 -8.05 -13.41 -5.34
CA LEU A 113 -8.21 -14.67 -6.07
C LEU A 113 -9.66 -15.15 -6.02
N ILE A 114 -10.29 -15.15 -4.85
CA ILE A 114 -11.69 -15.58 -4.70
C ILE A 114 -12.60 -14.71 -5.55
N LEU A 115 -12.48 -13.38 -5.46
CA LEU A 115 -13.31 -12.46 -6.24
C LEU A 115 -12.99 -12.51 -7.74
N SER A 116 -11.76 -12.81 -8.11
CA SER A 116 -11.34 -12.92 -9.51
C SER A 116 -12.03 -14.04 -10.26
N PHE A 117 -12.40 -15.14 -9.58
CA PHE A 117 -13.25 -16.19 -10.19
C PHE A 117 -14.60 -15.64 -10.64
N ILE A 118 -15.24 -14.83 -9.81
CA ILE A 118 -16.54 -14.22 -10.14
C ILE A 118 -16.37 -13.32 -11.37
N ILE A 119 -15.39 -12.42 -11.36
CA ILE A 119 -15.14 -11.49 -12.47
C ILE A 119 -14.75 -12.25 -13.76
N ALA A 120 -13.92 -13.28 -13.65
CA ALA A 120 -13.56 -14.13 -14.81
C ALA A 120 -14.79 -14.80 -15.42
N LEU A 121 -15.67 -15.38 -14.59
CA LEU A 121 -16.91 -16.02 -15.06
C LEU A 121 -17.87 -15.00 -15.69
N LEU A 122 -18.01 -13.79 -15.14
CA LEU A 122 -18.80 -12.73 -15.73
C LEU A 122 -18.28 -12.35 -17.12
N ARG A 123 -16.97 -12.36 -17.33
CA ARG A 123 -16.33 -12.02 -18.61
C ARG A 123 -16.34 -13.16 -19.65
N MET A 124 -16.69 -14.35 -19.24
CA MET A 124 -16.72 -15.54 -20.12
C MET A 124 -18.15 -15.93 -20.56
N GLN A 125 -19.14 -15.07 -20.29
CA GLN A 125 -20.52 -15.36 -20.69
C GLN A 125 -20.66 -15.48 -22.20
N ASN A 126 -21.18 -16.62 -22.66
CA ASN A 126 -21.55 -16.84 -24.06
C ASN A 126 -23.01 -16.44 -24.30
N VAL A 127 -23.22 -15.45 -25.18
CA VAL A 127 -24.57 -15.01 -25.57
C VAL A 127 -25.01 -15.83 -26.78
N ASN A 128 -25.93 -16.76 -26.55
CA ASN A 128 -26.46 -17.61 -27.62
C ASN A 128 -27.67 -16.96 -28.32
N LYS A 129 -27.87 -17.26 -29.61
CA LYS A 129 -29.02 -16.81 -30.37
C LYS A 129 -30.33 -17.31 -29.76
N LYS A 130 -30.31 -18.49 -29.10
CA LYS A 130 -31.45 -19.14 -28.47
C LYS A 130 -31.84 -18.59 -27.10
N ASP A 131 -30.99 -17.74 -26.48
CA ASP A 131 -31.28 -17.14 -25.18
C ASP A 131 -32.48 -16.20 -25.29
N SER A 132 -33.32 -16.18 -24.27
CA SER A 132 -34.44 -15.22 -24.18
C SER A 132 -33.92 -13.79 -24.05
N LYS A 133 -34.68 -12.79 -24.42
CA LYS A 133 -34.31 -11.37 -24.35
C LYS A 133 -33.77 -10.95 -22.97
N PRO A 134 -34.41 -11.29 -21.82
CA PRO A 134 -33.89 -10.91 -20.50
C PRO A 134 -32.56 -11.60 -20.17
N ILE A 135 -32.37 -12.87 -20.55
CA ILE A 135 -31.12 -13.61 -20.34
C ILE A 135 -29.97 -12.97 -21.16
N LYS A 136 -30.25 -12.57 -22.42
CA LYS A 136 -29.28 -11.84 -23.24
C LYS A 136 -28.87 -10.52 -22.57
N ALA A 137 -29.84 -9.74 -22.12
CA ALA A 137 -29.58 -8.47 -21.46
C ALA A 137 -28.72 -8.67 -20.20
N LEU A 138 -29.01 -9.65 -19.35
CA LEU A 138 -28.25 -9.99 -18.17
C LEU A 138 -26.82 -10.40 -18.53
N LYS A 139 -26.62 -11.23 -19.54
CA LYS A 139 -25.28 -11.65 -20.01
C LYS A 139 -24.48 -10.46 -20.54
N TYR A 140 -25.11 -9.54 -21.31
CA TYR A 140 -24.41 -8.32 -21.76
C TYR A 140 -24.05 -7.39 -20.62
N LEU A 141 -24.91 -7.24 -19.61
CA LEU A 141 -24.60 -6.47 -18.42
C LEU A 141 -23.43 -7.09 -17.64
N ALA A 142 -23.42 -8.42 -17.45
CA ALA A 142 -22.34 -9.14 -16.81
C ALA A 142 -21.01 -8.97 -17.54
N LEU A 143 -21.00 -9.14 -18.87
CA LEU A 143 -19.84 -8.90 -19.72
C LEU A 143 -19.34 -7.45 -19.63
N GLY A 144 -20.28 -6.48 -19.71
CA GLY A 144 -19.99 -5.05 -19.62
C GLY A 144 -19.36 -4.68 -18.27
N PHE A 145 -19.98 -5.13 -17.18
CA PHE A 145 -19.46 -4.90 -15.83
C PHE A 145 -18.07 -5.51 -15.64
N GLY A 146 -17.87 -6.77 -16.01
CA GLY A 146 -16.59 -7.44 -15.87
C GLY A 146 -15.47 -6.79 -16.71
N LYS A 147 -15.79 -6.31 -17.93
CA LYS A 147 -14.85 -5.55 -18.75
C LYS A 147 -14.52 -4.20 -18.11
N LEU A 148 -15.54 -3.44 -17.71
CA LEU A 148 -15.37 -2.13 -17.09
C LEU A 148 -14.52 -2.24 -15.81
N TYR A 149 -14.84 -3.18 -14.94
CA TYR A 149 -14.09 -3.44 -13.72
C TYR A 149 -12.60 -3.65 -14.00
N VAL A 150 -12.28 -4.61 -14.86
CA VAL A 150 -10.88 -4.93 -15.18
C VAL A 150 -10.18 -3.75 -15.86
N THR A 151 -10.87 -3.02 -16.74
CA THR A 151 -10.28 -1.86 -17.43
C THR A 151 -9.96 -0.74 -16.45
N VAL A 152 -10.86 -0.44 -15.51
CA VAL A 152 -10.65 0.62 -14.51
C VAL A 152 -9.53 0.25 -13.55
N PHE A 153 -9.60 -0.92 -12.90
CA PHE A 153 -8.64 -1.28 -11.87
C PHE A 153 -7.23 -1.61 -12.42
N ARG A 154 -7.11 -2.07 -13.66
CA ARG A 154 -5.80 -2.25 -14.32
C ARG A 154 -5.31 -1.01 -15.03
N GLY A 155 -6.19 -0.08 -15.34
CA GLY A 155 -5.88 1.16 -16.04
C GLY A 155 -5.53 2.33 -15.12
N THR A 156 -5.72 2.16 -13.80
CA THR A 156 -5.42 3.20 -12.80
C THR A 156 -4.34 2.73 -11.84
N PRO A 157 -3.41 3.60 -11.40
CA PRO A 157 -2.41 3.26 -10.40
C PRO A 157 -3.04 2.89 -9.06
N MET A 158 -2.50 1.87 -8.36
CA MET A 158 -3.03 1.41 -7.07
C MET A 158 -3.04 2.52 -6.01
N ILE A 159 -2.05 3.41 -6.03
CA ILE A 159 -1.99 4.58 -5.15
C ILE A 159 -3.24 5.47 -5.28
N VAL A 160 -3.67 5.74 -6.52
CA VAL A 160 -4.88 6.56 -6.79
C VAL A 160 -6.13 5.85 -6.27
N GLN A 161 -6.20 4.54 -6.45
CA GLN A 161 -7.31 3.73 -5.92
C GLN A 161 -7.35 3.79 -4.39
N ALA A 162 -6.20 3.66 -3.72
CA ALA A 162 -6.08 3.76 -2.27
C ALA A 162 -6.57 5.13 -1.75
N MET A 163 -6.13 6.20 -2.40
CA MET A 163 -6.54 7.57 -2.03
C MET A 163 -8.03 7.79 -2.24
N ILE A 164 -8.59 7.35 -3.37
CA ILE A 164 -10.03 7.47 -3.64
C ILE A 164 -10.85 6.66 -2.60
N ILE A 165 -10.42 5.45 -2.26
CA ILE A 165 -11.14 4.61 -1.29
C ILE A 165 -11.04 5.24 0.10
N TYR A 166 -9.85 5.60 0.57
CA TYR A 166 -9.65 6.11 1.92
C TYR A 166 -10.26 7.52 2.12
N TYR A 167 -9.80 8.48 1.32
CA TYR A 167 -10.25 9.88 1.45
C TYR A 167 -11.65 10.10 0.86
N GLY A 168 -12.00 9.39 -0.22
CA GLY A 168 -13.32 9.50 -0.82
C GLY A 168 -14.43 8.98 0.10
N LEU A 169 -14.20 7.88 0.82
CA LEU A 169 -15.14 7.39 1.83
C LEU A 169 -15.22 8.33 3.03
N ALA A 170 -14.09 8.86 3.51
CA ALA A 170 -14.04 9.82 4.60
C ALA A 170 -14.80 11.12 4.23
N PHE A 171 -14.65 11.60 3.00
CA PHE A 171 -15.42 12.73 2.49
C PHE A 171 -16.93 12.46 2.46
N GLY A 172 -17.33 11.21 2.19
CA GLY A 172 -18.72 10.74 2.28
C GLY A 172 -19.20 10.48 3.72
N GLY A 173 -18.41 10.79 4.75
CA GLY A 173 -18.75 10.57 6.16
C GLY A 173 -18.48 9.14 6.67
N ILE A 174 -17.83 8.30 5.87
CA ILE A 174 -17.49 6.92 6.23
C ILE A 174 -16.00 6.85 6.57
N ASN A 175 -15.67 6.85 7.85
CA ASN A 175 -14.28 6.73 8.30
C ASN A 175 -13.92 5.24 8.48
N ILE A 176 -12.95 4.78 7.72
CA ILE A 176 -12.40 3.43 7.82
C ILE A 176 -10.94 3.49 8.26
N ASN A 177 -10.50 2.44 8.94
CA ASN A 177 -9.10 2.30 9.34
C ASN A 177 -8.19 2.22 8.08
N PRO A 178 -7.02 2.88 8.07
CA PRO A 178 -6.05 2.82 6.97
C PRO A 178 -5.72 1.39 6.51
N LEU A 179 -5.51 0.48 7.46
CA LEU A 179 -5.23 -0.93 7.15
C LEU A 179 -6.39 -1.61 6.41
N ALA A 180 -7.64 -1.33 6.80
CA ALA A 180 -8.82 -1.84 6.11
C ALA A 180 -8.94 -1.25 4.69
N ALA A 181 -8.69 0.07 4.53
CA ALA A 181 -8.66 0.71 3.21
C ALA A 181 -7.58 0.11 2.31
N GLY A 182 -6.38 -0.13 2.87
CA GLY A 182 -5.28 -0.81 2.18
C GLY A 182 -5.66 -2.21 1.72
N LEU A 183 -6.25 -3.03 2.62
CA LEU A 183 -6.70 -4.38 2.28
C LEU A 183 -7.77 -4.37 1.17
N ILE A 184 -8.75 -3.48 1.25
CA ILE A 184 -9.77 -3.33 0.21
C ILE A 184 -9.11 -2.95 -1.12
N THR A 185 -8.19 -1.99 -1.11
CA THR A 185 -7.48 -1.53 -2.32
C THR A 185 -6.70 -2.66 -2.97
N VAL A 186 -5.85 -3.36 -2.20
CA VAL A 186 -5.06 -4.50 -2.72
C VAL A 186 -5.99 -5.59 -3.25
N THR A 187 -7.06 -5.91 -2.52
CA THR A 187 -8.03 -6.93 -2.93
C THR A 187 -8.69 -6.58 -4.26
N LEU A 188 -9.20 -5.36 -4.41
CA LEU A 188 -9.89 -4.93 -5.63
C LEU A 188 -8.93 -4.86 -6.83
N ASN A 189 -7.73 -4.33 -6.62
CA ASN A 189 -6.71 -4.26 -7.65
C ASN A 189 -6.30 -5.66 -8.11
N THR A 190 -5.90 -6.53 -7.18
CA THR A 190 -5.51 -7.92 -7.44
C THR A 190 -6.62 -8.73 -8.10
N THR A 191 -7.89 -8.50 -7.72
CA THR A 191 -9.05 -9.13 -8.37
C THR A 191 -9.04 -8.88 -9.88
N ALA A 192 -8.74 -7.67 -10.32
CA ALA A 192 -8.74 -7.32 -11.74
C ALA A 192 -7.61 -8.02 -12.52
N TYR A 193 -6.42 -8.11 -11.91
CA TYR A 193 -5.29 -8.81 -12.51
C TYR A 193 -5.51 -10.33 -12.56
N LEU A 194 -5.90 -10.93 -11.44
CA LEU A 194 -6.13 -12.37 -11.37
C LEU A 194 -7.34 -12.83 -12.19
N ALA A 195 -8.36 -11.99 -12.36
CA ALA A 195 -9.49 -12.31 -13.27
C ALA A 195 -9.02 -12.48 -14.73
N GLU A 196 -8.06 -11.70 -15.17
CA GLU A 196 -7.48 -11.85 -16.51
C GLU A 196 -6.57 -13.07 -16.59
N VAL A 197 -5.76 -13.33 -15.56
CA VAL A 197 -4.92 -14.53 -15.44
C VAL A 197 -5.77 -15.80 -15.49
N LEU A 198 -6.85 -15.87 -14.71
CA LEU A 198 -7.75 -17.02 -14.70
C LEU A 198 -8.47 -17.19 -16.04
N ARG A 199 -8.95 -16.09 -16.65
CA ARG A 199 -9.58 -16.13 -17.96
C ARG A 199 -8.61 -16.67 -19.03
N GLY A 200 -7.36 -16.21 -19.01
CA GLY A 200 -6.31 -16.73 -19.89
C GLY A 200 -6.01 -18.21 -19.63
N GLY A 201 -5.93 -18.61 -18.35
CA GLY A 201 -5.75 -20.00 -17.94
C GLY A 201 -6.87 -20.92 -18.43
N ILE A 202 -8.13 -20.49 -18.30
CA ILE A 202 -9.29 -21.24 -18.79
C ILE A 202 -9.24 -21.38 -20.32
N GLN A 203 -8.94 -20.30 -21.02
CA GLN A 203 -8.85 -20.30 -22.49
C GLN A 203 -7.65 -21.10 -23.04
N SER A 204 -6.64 -21.35 -22.23
CA SER A 204 -5.47 -22.13 -22.60
C SER A 204 -5.69 -23.65 -22.51
N VAL A 205 -6.82 -24.09 -21.95
CA VAL A 205 -7.16 -25.53 -21.92
C VAL A 205 -7.57 -25.97 -23.33
N ASP A 206 -7.00 -27.09 -23.76
CA ASP A 206 -7.24 -27.62 -25.09
C ASP A 206 -8.72 -27.95 -25.30
N ASN A 207 -9.30 -27.49 -26.42
CA ASN A 207 -10.69 -27.76 -26.76
C ASN A 207 -10.99 -29.25 -26.93
N GLY A 208 -10.00 -30.06 -27.33
CA GLY A 208 -10.14 -31.51 -27.38
C GLY A 208 -10.50 -32.13 -26.04
N GLN A 209 -10.03 -31.55 -24.92
CA GLN A 209 -10.44 -32.00 -23.58
C GLN A 209 -11.94 -31.76 -23.33
N VAL A 210 -12.45 -30.63 -23.80
CA VAL A 210 -13.89 -30.29 -23.69
C VAL A 210 -14.72 -31.20 -24.58
N GLU A 211 -14.27 -31.48 -25.79
CA GLU A 211 -14.93 -32.39 -26.73
C GLU A 211 -14.96 -33.84 -26.24
N ALA A 212 -13.84 -34.31 -25.71
CA ALA A 212 -13.75 -35.63 -25.08
C ALA A 212 -14.73 -35.78 -23.91
N CYS A 213 -14.83 -34.79 -23.04
CA CYS A 213 -15.80 -34.81 -21.93
C CYS A 213 -17.23 -34.89 -22.44
N ARG A 214 -17.56 -34.13 -23.50
CA ARG A 214 -18.92 -34.17 -24.11
C ARG A 214 -19.22 -35.53 -24.70
N SER A 215 -18.25 -36.19 -25.35
CA SER A 215 -18.38 -37.52 -25.88
C SER A 215 -18.61 -38.62 -24.80
N LEU A 216 -18.10 -38.35 -23.57
CA LEU A 216 -18.33 -39.16 -22.39
C LEU A 216 -19.66 -38.84 -21.68
N GLY A 217 -20.48 -37.90 -22.21
CA GLY A 217 -21.77 -37.53 -21.65
C GLY A 217 -21.71 -36.47 -20.53
N PHE A 218 -20.57 -35.82 -20.30
CA PHE A 218 -20.47 -34.75 -19.31
C PHE A 218 -21.27 -33.54 -19.78
N ASN A 219 -22.04 -32.95 -18.85
CA ASN A 219 -22.65 -31.65 -19.10
C ASN A 219 -21.62 -30.52 -18.99
N GLN A 220 -22.00 -29.32 -19.41
CA GLN A 220 -21.10 -28.16 -19.44
C GLN A 220 -20.52 -27.80 -18.05
N ILE A 221 -21.32 -27.94 -17.00
CA ILE A 221 -20.90 -27.65 -15.62
C ILE A 221 -19.89 -28.70 -15.15
N GLN A 222 -20.16 -29.98 -15.38
CA GLN A 222 -19.26 -31.08 -15.04
C GLN A 222 -17.93 -30.95 -15.79
N THR A 223 -17.96 -30.69 -17.09
CA THR A 223 -16.76 -30.44 -17.89
C THR A 223 -15.94 -29.30 -17.32
N PHE A 224 -16.60 -28.19 -16.95
CA PHE A 224 -15.92 -27.04 -16.40
C PHE A 224 -15.25 -27.34 -15.05
N PHE A 225 -16.00 -27.87 -14.08
CA PHE A 225 -15.47 -28.06 -12.73
C PHE A 225 -14.49 -29.23 -12.61
N TYR A 226 -14.70 -30.34 -13.35
CA TYR A 226 -13.87 -31.53 -13.21
C TYR A 226 -12.66 -31.52 -14.14
N VAL A 227 -12.69 -30.82 -15.27
CA VAL A 227 -11.61 -30.91 -16.26
C VAL A 227 -10.99 -29.54 -16.54
N VAL A 228 -11.80 -28.54 -16.88
CA VAL A 228 -11.24 -27.24 -17.31
C VAL A 228 -10.66 -26.47 -16.14
N LEU A 229 -11.42 -26.31 -15.06
CA LEU A 229 -11.01 -25.48 -13.91
C LEU A 229 -9.74 -25.98 -13.21
N PRO A 230 -9.56 -27.28 -12.90
CA PRO A 230 -8.32 -27.74 -12.29
C PRO A 230 -7.10 -27.50 -13.16
N GLN A 231 -7.22 -27.71 -14.47
CA GLN A 231 -6.13 -27.45 -15.41
C GLN A 231 -5.83 -25.95 -15.54
N ALA A 232 -6.87 -25.12 -15.61
CA ALA A 232 -6.73 -23.67 -15.67
C ALA A 232 -6.03 -23.11 -14.44
N VAL A 233 -6.43 -23.54 -13.23
CA VAL A 233 -5.80 -23.12 -11.96
C VAL A 233 -4.33 -23.55 -11.94
N LYS A 234 -4.02 -24.79 -12.31
CA LYS A 234 -2.64 -25.28 -12.36
C LYS A 234 -1.77 -24.46 -13.32
N LYS A 235 -2.29 -24.12 -14.50
CA LYS A 235 -1.59 -23.26 -15.48
C LYS A 235 -1.45 -21.82 -15.01
N SER A 236 -2.41 -21.32 -14.23
CA SER A 236 -2.40 -19.94 -13.71
C SER A 236 -1.56 -19.78 -12.43
N PHE A 237 -1.20 -20.87 -11.77
CA PHE A 237 -0.52 -20.85 -10.46
C PHE A 237 0.78 -20.03 -10.44
N PRO A 238 1.69 -20.11 -11.43
CA PRO A 238 2.88 -19.28 -11.46
C PRO A 238 2.55 -17.77 -11.53
N SER A 239 1.51 -17.41 -12.29
CA SER A 239 1.06 -16.01 -12.41
C SER A 239 0.41 -15.50 -11.13
N ILE A 240 -0.31 -16.37 -10.40
CA ILE A 240 -0.89 -16.04 -9.08
C ILE A 240 0.24 -15.79 -8.07
N GLY A 241 1.28 -16.63 -8.08
CA GLY A 241 2.48 -16.42 -7.24
C GLY A 241 3.21 -15.12 -7.58
N ASN A 242 3.33 -14.79 -8.86
CA ASN A 242 3.92 -13.53 -9.30
C ASN A 242 3.09 -12.31 -8.83
N GLU A 243 1.78 -12.39 -8.85
CA GLU A 243 0.89 -11.33 -8.35
C GLU A 243 1.09 -11.09 -6.85
N PHE A 244 1.26 -12.16 -6.07
CA PHE A 244 1.61 -12.03 -4.64
C PHE A 244 2.94 -11.27 -4.45
N ILE A 245 3.97 -11.57 -5.25
CA ILE A 245 5.26 -10.87 -5.20
C ILE A 245 5.11 -9.39 -5.60
N ILE A 246 4.26 -9.09 -6.58
CA ILE A 246 3.93 -7.71 -6.96
C ILE A 246 3.27 -6.99 -5.79
N ASN A 247 2.28 -7.61 -5.14
CA ASN A 247 1.58 -7.03 -3.99
C ASN A 247 2.54 -6.71 -2.82
N ILE A 248 3.57 -7.52 -2.57
CA ILE A 248 4.59 -7.22 -1.54
C ILE A 248 5.27 -5.87 -1.81
N LYS A 249 5.53 -5.54 -3.08
CA LYS A 249 6.16 -4.27 -3.45
C LYS A 249 5.14 -3.12 -3.44
N ASP A 250 3.97 -3.37 -3.98
CA ASP A 250 2.95 -2.36 -4.20
C ASP A 250 2.27 -1.90 -2.90
N THR A 251 2.28 -2.73 -1.84
CA THR A 251 1.81 -2.30 -0.51
C THR A 251 2.59 -1.12 0.06
N SER A 252 3.82 -0.86 -0.41
CA SER A 252 4.61 0.31 0.02
C SER A 252 3.92 1.65 -0.27
N VAL A 253 3.08 1.75 -1.31
CA VAL A 253 2.36 3.00 -1.62
C VAL A 253 1.24 3.30 -0.62
N LEU A 254 0.85 2.34 0.22
CA LEU A 254 -0.22 2.50 1.21
C LEU A 254 0.21 3.34 2.42
N THR A 255 1.50 3.63 2.58
CA THR A 255 2.00 4.61 3.56
C THR A 255 1.37 5.98 3.37
N LEU A 256 0.98 6.34 2.13
CA LEU A 256 0.33 7.61 1.81
C LEU A 256 -1.10 7.75 2.38
N ILE A 257 -1.71 6.66 2.80
CA ILE A 257 -2.99 6.66 3.51
C ILE A 257 -2.85 6.33 4.99
N GLY A 258 -1.61 6.31 5.52
CA GLY A 258 -1.30 6.08 6.93
C GLY A 258 -1.24 4.59 7.33
N VAL A 259 -1.00 3.69 6.39
CA VAL A 259 -0.65 2.30 6.72
C VAL A 259 0.84 2.26 7.07
N LEU A 260 1.19 1.82 8.27
CA LEU A 260 2.56 1.73 8.80
C LEU A 260 3.10 2.99 9.51
N ASP A 261 2.27 3.98 9.80
CA ASP A 261 2.65 5.11 10.67
C ASP A 261 2.45 4.77 12.14
#